data_c66f5d497c81ee6c1483ba51cb5ecde6
#
_entry.id   c66f5d497c81ee6c1483ba51cb5ecde6
#
_cell.length_a   1.000
_cell.length_b   1.000
_cell.length_c   1.000
_cell.angle_alpha   90.00
_cell.angle_beta   90.00
_cell.angle_gamma   90.00
#
_symmetry.space_group_name_H-M   'P 1'
#
loop_
_entity.id
_entity.type
_entity.pdbx_description
1 polymer ?
#
loop_
_entity_poly.entity_id
_entity_poly.type
_entity_poly.pdbx_seq_one_letter_code
_entity_poly.pdbx_strand_id
1 'polypeptide(L)'
;MKVIHTDIYGHLTDFLVDEARDHIAAGKKIFYIVPSSLSFEKEKEILTRFNAGQDGALFDLTVTRLKQLPWYFDKNQDNGRKTLSTIGLAMLMRQTLKQLSDDQIPIYRFMRDKQGFITQLVSLYHELTAANLMSEDLLLAADSQKNQELIHIFDAFEYQLGQFSNDNKLQVFIDSIVNDELTEALQDYILI
;
A
#
# COMPACT_ATOMS: atom_id res chain seq x y z
N MET A 1 -14.72 12.67 -12.32
CA MET A 1 -14.20 11.30 -12.58
C MET A 1 -14.86 10.79 -13.86
N LYS A 2 -14.07 10.33 -14.84
CA LYS A 2 -14.54 9.72 -16.10
C LYS A 2 -14.33 8.22 -16.00
N VAL A 3 -15.36 7.43 -16.27
CA VAL A 3 -15.30 5.96 -16.25
C VAL A 3 -15.51 5.46 -17.67
N ILE A 4 -14.57 4.63 -18.14
CA ILE A 4 -14.57 4.08 -19.50
C ILE A 4 -14.73 2.59 -19.42
N HIS A 5 -15.72 2.07 -20.14
CA HIS A 5 -15.98 0.64 -20.28
C HIS A 5 -15.59 0.18 -21.67
N THR A 6 -14.89 -0.93 -21.76
CA THR A 6 -14.56 -1.60 -23.02
C THR A 6 -14.76 -3.10 -22.86
N ASP A 7 -14.95 -3.80 -23.97
CA ASP A 7 -14.90 -5.26 -24.00
C ASP A 7 -13.43 -5.75 -23.95
N ILE A 8 -13.25 -7.06 -23.86
CA ILE A 8 -11.91 -7.69 -23.79
C ILE A 8 -11.08 -7.50 -25.08
N TYR A 9 -11.71 -7.12 -26.18
CA TYR A 9 -11.08 -6.86 -27.48
C TYR A 9 -10.81 -5.36 -27.71
N GLY A 10 -11.30 -4.51 -26.82
CA GLY A 10 -11.13 -3.07 -26.92
C GLY A 10 -9.69 -2.61 -26.69
N HIS A 11 -9.24 -1.65 -27.47
CA HIS A 11 -7.90 -1.06 -27.36
C HIS A 11 -7.86 0.02 -26.28
N LEU A 12 -8.18 -0.36 -25.03
CA LEU A 12 -8.22 0.58 -23.91
C LEU A 12 -6.90 1.33 -23.73
N THR A 13 -5.77 0.64 -23.90
CA THR A 13 -4.44 1.24 -23.76
C THR A 13 -4.23 2.37 -24.78
N ASP A 14 -4.64 2.18 -26.03
CA ASP A 14 -4.50 3.21 -27.07
C ASP A 14 -5.35 4.43 -26.74
N PHE A 15 -6.60 4.19 -26.34
CA PHE A 15 -7.51 5.26 -25.91
C PHE A 15 -6.93 6.07 -24.72
N LEU A 16 -6.43 5.39 -23.70
CA LEU A 16 -5.86 6.06 -22.51
C LEU A 16 -4.56 6.79 -22.84
N VAL A 17 -3.76 6.29 -23.77
CA VAL A 17 -2.54 6.96 -24.25
C VAL A 17 -2.90 8.24 -25.01
N ASP A 18 -3.92 8.21 -25.86
CA ASP A 18 -4.39 9.39 -26.60
C ASP A 18 -4.97 10.45 -25.63
N GLU A 19 -5.77 10.04 -24.65
CA GLU A 19 -6.27 10.92 -23.58
C GLU A 19 -5.10 11.57 -22.80
N ALA A 20 -4.06 10.78 -22.47
CA ALA A 20 -2.87 11.30 -21.80
C ALA A 20 -2.13 12.35 -22.64
N ARG A 21 -2.03 12.15 -23.96
CA ARG A 21 -1.42 13.13 -24.88
C ARG A 21 -2.18 14.47 -24.89
N ASP A 22 -3.50 14.41 -24.92
CA ASP A 22 -4.33 15.61 -24.91
C ASP A 22 -4.13 16.42 -23.63
N HIS A 23 -4.04 15.76 -22.50
CA HIS A 23 -3.79 16.42 -21.23
C HIS A 23 -2.37 17.00 -21.12
N ILE A 24 -1.36 16.30 -21.62
CA ILE A 24 0.02 16.82 -21.66
C ILE A 24 0.10 18.02 -22.60
N ALA A 25 -0.57 17.99 -23.75
CA ALA A 25 -0.66 19.14 -24.66
C ALA A 25 -1.32 20.36 -23.98
N ALA A 26 -2.19 20.13 -22.99
CA ALA A 26 -2.78 21.16 -22.15
C ALA A 26 -1.89 21.57 -20.95
N GLY A 27 -0.64 21.10 -20.87
CA GLY A 27 0.33 21.44 -19.82
C GLY A 27 0.16 20.70 -18.51
N LYS A 28 -0.57 19.56 -18.50
CA LYS A 28 -0.74 18.71 -17.30
C LYS A 28 0.28 17.60 -17.27
N LYS A 29 0.61 17.15 -16.07
CA LYS A 29 1.43 15.96 -15.81
C LYS A 29 0.53 14.76 -15.58
N ILE A 30 0.92 13.58 -16.05
CA ILE A 30 0.08 12.38 -16.01
C ILE A 30 0.73 11.32 -15.13
N PHE A 31 -0.05 10.80 -14.18
CA PHE A 31 0.20 9.50 -13.56
C PHE A 31 -0.68 8.45 -14.22
N TYR A 32 -0.06 7.57 -14.99
CA TYR A 32 -0.72 6.40 -15.57
C TYR A 32 -0.66 5.26 -14.55
N ILE A 33 -1.78 4.98 -13.90
CA ILE A 33 -1.87 4.00 -12.82
C ILE A 33 -2.16 2.62 -13.40
N VAL A 34 -1.29 1.68 -13.10
CA VAL A 34 -1.40 0.30 -13.59
C VAL A 34 -1.56 -0.69 -12.44
N PRO A 35 -2.19 -1.86 -12.70
CA PRO A 35 -2.26 -2.94 -11.71
C PRO A 35 -0.88 -3.39 -11.24
N SER A 36 -0.78 -3.86 -10.00
CA SER A 36 0.49 -4.33 -9.42
C SER A 36 1.07 -5.57 -10.13
N SER A 37 0.22 -6.32 -10.83
CA SER A 37 0.59 -7.47 -11.64
C SER A 37 1.14 -7.13 -13.02
N LEU A 38 1.14 -5.83 -13.40
CA LEU A 38 1.61 -5.43 -14.71
C LEU A 38 3.12 -5.67 -14.83
N SER A 39 3.52 -6.36 -15.92
CA SER A 39 4.93 -6.64 -16.21
C SER A 39 5.66 -5.39 -16.72
N PHE A 40 6.99 -5.40 -16.60
CA PHE A 40 7.86 -4.37 -17.18
C PHE A 40 7.65 -4.23 -18.71
N GLU A 41 7.34 -5.31 -19.40
CA GLU A 41 7.06 -5.30 -20.84
C GLU A 41 5.82 -4.45 -21.16
N LYS A 42 4.78 -4.52 -20.32
CA LYS A 42 3.58 -3.72 -20.50
C LYS A 42 3.82 -2.24 -20.23
N GLU A 43 4.60 -1.92 -19.21
CA GLU A 43 5.06 -0.55 -18.95
C GLU A 43 5.83 0.01 -20.15
N LYS A 44 6.77 -0.77 -20.68
CA LYS A 44 7.52 -0.42 -21.89
C LYS A 44 6.59 -0.24 -23.10
N GLU A 45 5.57 -1.09 -23.25
CA GLU A 45 4.58 -0.97 -24.33
C GLU A 45 3.85 0.38 -24.25
N ILE A 46 3.36 0.77 -23.06
CA ILE A 46 2.66 2.04 -22.81
C ILE A 46 3.57 3.22 -23.20
N LEU A 47 4.81 3.23 -22.71
CA LEU A 47 5.77 4.28 -22.99
C LEU A 47 6.14 4.34 -24.49
N THR A 48 6.28 3.18 -25.14
CA THR A 48 6.58 3.11 -26.57
C THR A 48 5.41 3.64 -27.41
N ARG A 49 4.19 3.30 -27.07
CA ARG A 49 2.98 3.79 -27.76
C ARG A 49 2.83 5.29 -27.57
N PHE A 50 3.10 5.79 -26.37
CA PHE A 50 3.06 7.21 -26.09
C PHE A 50 4.09 7.98 -26.93
N ASN A 51 5.32 7.44 -27.06
CA ASN A 51 6.42 8.04 -27.85
C ASN A 51 6.26 7.88 -29.37
N ALA A 52 5.33 7.08 -29.85
CA ALA A 52 5.14 6.87 -31.28
C ALA A 52 4.77 8.20 -31.96
N GLY A 53 5.73 8.79 -32.67
CA GLY A 53 5.57 10.06 -33.40
C GLY A 53 6.10 11.32 -32.69
N GLN A 54 6.79 11.17 -31.57
CA GLN A 54 7.45 12.30 -30.89
C GLN A 54 8.94 11.97 -30.64
N ASP A 55 9.83 12.84 -31.12
CA ASP A 55 11.25 12.83 -30.77
C ASP A 55 11.45 13.69 -29.51
N GLY A 56 11.44 13.08 -28.32
CA GLY A 56 11.67 13.80 -27.07
C GLY A 56 11.61 12.95 -25.83
N ALA A 57 12.24 13.40 -24.75
CA ALA A 57 12.16 12.76 -23.44
C ALA A 57 10.80 13.07 -22.79
N LEU A 58 10.14 12.04 -22.29
CA LEU A 58 8.86 12.14 -21.59
C LEU A 58 9.08 12.43 -20.11
N PHE A 59 8.95 13.70 -19.74
CA PHE A 59 9.02 14.12 -18.33
C PHE A 59 7.63 14.24 -17.68
N ASP A 60 6.57 14.32 -18.49
CA ASP A 60 5.23 14.61 -18.03
C ASP A 60 4.31 13.38 -17.93
N LEU A 61 4.81 12.18 -18.31
CA LEU A 61 4.14 10.90 -18.13
C LEU A 61 4.93 10.00 -17.19
N THR A 62 4.30 9.61 -16.09
CA THR A 62 4.84 8.63 -15.14
C THR A 62 3.91 7.43 -15.07
N VAL A 63 4.41 6.25 -15.47
CA VAL A 63 3.70 4.98 -15.28
C VAL A 63 4.04 4.44 -13.90
N THR A 64 3.03 4.23 -13.07
CA THR A 64 3.24 3.81 -11.69
C THR A 64 2.10 2.93 -11.17
N ARG A 65 2.24 2.39 -9.98
CA ARG A 65 1.22 1.62 -9.27
C ARG A 65 0.61 2.47 -8.16
N LEU A 66 -0.66 2.24 -7.85
CA LEU A 66 -1.36 3.00 -6.81
C LEU A 66 -0.58 3.02 -5.48
N LYS A 67 -0.01 1.89 -5.07
CA LYS A 67 0.78 1.80 -3.83
C LYS A 67 2.10 2.60 -3.86
N GLN A 68 2.58 2.99 -5.04
CA GLN A 68 3.80 3.77 -5.21
C GLN A 68 3.53 5.26 -5.36
N LEU A 69 2.28 5.64 -5.63
CA LEU A 69 1.88 7.03 -5.84
C LEU A 69 2.30 7.97 -4.69
N PRO A 70 2.18 7.58 -3.41
CA PRO A 70 2.63 8.41 -2.29
C PRO A 70 4.09 8.86 -2.38
N TRP A 71 4.97 8.06 -2.95
CA TRP A 71 6.41 8.36 -3.02
C TRP A 71 6.73 9.61 -3.85
N TYR A 72 5.89 9.93 -4.81
CA TYR A 72 6.07 11.10 -5.67
C TYR A 72 5.70 12.41 -4.96
N PHE A 73 4.91 12.34 -3.90
CA PHE A 73 4.42 13.48 -3.13
C PHE A 73 5.04 13.58 -1.73
N ASP A 74 5.82 12.57 -1.34
CA ASP A 74 6.46 12.46 -0.03
C ASP A 74 7.72 13.35 0.03
N LYS A 75 7.53 14.66 0.08
CA LYS A 75 8.66 15.63 0.10
C LYS A 75 9.38 15.72 1.44
N ASN A 76 8.83 15.20 2.56
CA ASN A 76 9.35 15.46 3.91
C ASN A 76 9.08 14.36 4.95
N GLN A 77 8.86 13.11 4.57
CA GLN A 77 8.47 12.09 5.56
C GLN A 77 9.64 11.31 6.16
N ASP A 78 10.77 11.93 6.37
CA ASP A 78 11.72 11.39 7.33
C ASP A 78 11.39 11.97 8.71
N ASN A 79 10.24 11.59 9.28
CA ASN A 79 9.83 11.91 10.65
C ASN A 79 10.77 11.27 11.71
N GLY A 80 11.98 10.85 11.29
CA GLY A 80 12.96 10.20 12.15
C GLY A 80 12.55 8.81 12.63
N ARG A 81 11.34 8.34 12.31
CA ARG A 81 10.86 6.99 12.64
C ARG A 81 11.31 6.02 11.56
N LYS A 82 12.04 4.99 11.96
CA LYS A 82 12.49 3.92 11.05
C LYS A 82 11.30 3.07 10.61
N THR A 83 11.05 3.02 9.32
CA THR A 83 10.08 2.06 8.74
C THR A 83 10.64 0.65 8.83
N LEU A 84 9.88 -0.28 9.39
CA LEU A 84 10.27 -1.69 9.47
C LEU A 84 10.00 -2.40 8.14
N SER A 85 10.98 -3.18 7.70
CA SER A 85 10.79 -4.15 6.62
C SER A 85 9.93 -5.32 7.10
N THR A 86 9.42 -6.15 6.17
CA THR A 86 8.70 -7.40 6.53
C THR A 86 9.53 -8.29 7.46
N ILE A 87 10.83 -8.34 7.27
CA ILE A 87 11.74 -9.08 8.18
C ILE A 87 11.78 -8.41 9.56
N GLY A 88 11.86 -7.09 9.61
CA GLY A 88 11.82 -6.32 10.85
C GLY A 88 10.52 -6.54 11.62
N LEU A 89 9.37 -6.56 10.92
CA LEU A 89 8.07 -6.89 11.53
C LEU A 89 8.04 -8.31 12.09
N ALA A 90 8.58 -9.29 11.37
CA ALA A 90 8.66 -10.67 11.86
C ALA A 90 9.57 -10.80 13.09
N MET A 91 10.68 -10.05 13.13
CA MET A 91 11.55 -10.00 14.31
C MET A 91 10.86 -9.35 15.51
N LEU A 92 10.16 -8.23 15.28
CA LEU A 92 9.38 -7.56 16.32
C LEU A 92 8.25 -8.46 16.84
N MET A 93 7.49 -9.11 15.96
CA MET A 93 6.44 -10.06 16.32
C MET A 93 7.01 -11.21 17.17
N ARG A 94 8.16 -11.75 16.79
CA ARG A 94 8.85 -12.78 17.59
C ARG A 94 9.24 -12.28 18.97
N GLN A 95 9.73 -11.05 19.06
CA GLN A 95 10.08 -10.42 20.34
C GLN A 95 8.84 -10.24 21.22
N THR A 96 7.73 -9.75 20.63
CA THR A 96 6.44 -9.60 21.32
C THR A 96 5.97 -10.94 21.91
N LEU A 97 5.96 -12.00 21.09
CA LEU A 97 5.55 -13.33 21.55
C LEU A 97 6.40 -13.84 22.71
N LYS A 98 7.69 -13.52 22.79
CA LYS A 98 8.57 -13.89 23.88
C LYS A 98 8.31 -13.12 25.17
N GLN A 99 7.74 -11.93 25.09
CA GLN A 99 7.44 -11.10 26.26
C GLN A 99 6.08 -11.47 26.89
N LEU A 100 5.17 -12.05 26.11
CA LEU A 100 3.88 -12.51 26.63
C LEU A 100 4.06 -13.73 27.55
N SER A 101 3.33 -13.75 28.66
CA SER A 101 3.31 -14.89 29.56
C SER A 101 2.51 -16.08 29.00
N ASP A 102 2.73 -17.28 29.52
CA ASP A 102 2.00 -18.47 29.10
C ASP A 102 0.50 -18.37 29.37
N ASP A 103 0.12 -17.62 30.40
CA ASP A 103 -1.27 -17.41 30.78
C ASP A 103 -2.00 -16.44 29.84
N GLN A 104 -1.27 -15.55 29.18
CA GLN A 104 -1.85 -14.62 28.19
C GLN A 104 -2.13 -15.29 26.86
N ILE A 105 -1.36 -16.32 26.49
CA ILE A 105 -1.49 -17.02 25.21
C ILE A 105 -1.43 -18.55 25.40
N PRO A 106 -2.29 -19.15 26.24
CA PRO A 106 -2.22 -20.56 26.57
C PRO A 106 -2.32 -21.50 25.38
N ILE A 107 -3.08 -21.14 24.32
CA ILE A 107 -3.21 -21.93 23.09
C ILE A 107 -1.95 -21.80 22.24
N TYR A 108 -1.44 -20.56 22.06
CA TYR A 108 -0.33 -20.29 21.15
C TYR A 108 1.06 -20.36 21.79
N ARG A 109 1.17 -20.59 23.11
CA ARG A 109 2.45 -20.62 23.85
C ARG A 109 3.51 -21.53 23.22
N PHE A 110 3.11 -22.70 22.69
CA PHE A 110 4.03 -23.66 22.08
C PHE A 110 4.45 -23.27 20.62
N MET A 111 3.84 -22.26 20.07
CA MET A 111 4.09 -21.80 18.71
C MET A 111 5.00 -20.57 18.64
N ARG A 112 5.38 -19.96 19.76
CA ARG A 112 6.15 -18.70 19.87
C ARG A 112 7.39 -18.66 18.98
N ASP A 113 8.13 -19.76 18.92
CA ASP A 113 9.39 -19.85 18.21
C ASP A 113 9.24 -20.43 16.78
N LYS A 114 8.02 -20.79 16.38
CA LYS A 114 7.77 -21.39 15.07
C LYS A 114 7.72 -20.29 14.00
N GLN A 115 8.69 -20.31 13.10
CA GLN A 115 8.81 -19.30 12.04
C GLN A 115 7.53 -19.20 11.18
N GLY A 116 6.89 -20.33 10.85
CA GLY A 116 5.64 -20.36 10.08
C GLY A 116 4.51 -19.62 10.80
N PHE A 117 4.39 -19.78 12.12
CA PHE A 117 3.38 -19.07 12.92
C PHE A 117 3.64 -17.56 12.95
N ILE A 118 4.90 -17.15 13.17
CA ILE A 118 5.29 -15.74 13.15
C ILE A 118 4.95 -15.11 11.80
N THR A 119 5.26 -15.80 10.70
CA THR A 119 4.95 -15.31 9.34
C THR A 119 3.44 -15.16 9.12
N GLN A 120 2.64 -16.13 9.59
CA GLN A 120 1.18 -16.06 9.50
C GLN A 120 0.61 -14.90 10.32
N LEU A 121 1.12 -14.65 11.53
CA LEU A 121 0.69 -13.51 12.33
C LEU A 121 0.99 -12.17 11.63
N VAL A 122 2.17 -12.02 11.05
CA VAL A 122 2.52 -10.81 10.28
C VAL A 122 1.63 -10.66 9.05
N SER A 123 1.32 -11.76 8.35
CA SER A 123 0.39 -11.73 7.20
C SER A 123 -1.01 -11.31 7.63
N LEU A 124 -1.54 -11.91 8.71
CA LEU A 124 -2.86 -11.56 9.24
C LEU A 124 -2.90 -10.08 9.69
N TYR A 125 -1.86 -9.61 10.36
CA TYR A 125 -1.74 -8.21 10.74
C TYR A 125 -1.81 -7.28 9.51
N HIS A 126 -1.09 -7.63 8.44
CA HIS A 126 -1.16 -6.86 7.18
C HIS A 126 -2.55 -6.89 6.54
N GLU A 127 -3.25 -8.02 6.60
CA GLU A 127 -4.61 -8.16 6.08
C GLU A 127 -5.60 -7.28 6.86
N LEU A 128 -5.55 -7.30 8.20
CA LEU A 128 -6.36 -6.44 9.06
C LEU A 128 -6.10 -4.96 8.77
N THR A 129 -4.83 -4.56 8.76
CA THR A 129 -4.44 -3.18 8.48
C THR A 129 -4.87 -2.74 7.07
N ALA A 130 -4.73 -3.61 6.06
CA ALA A 130 -5.15 -3.31 4.69
C ALA A 130 -6.68 -3.19 4.55
N ALA A 131 -7.43 -3.90 5.39
CA ALA A 131 -8.89 -3.81 5.46
C ALA A 131 -9.37 -2.69 6.39
N ASN A 132 -8.47 -1.93 7.00
CA ASN A 132 -8.77 -0.92 8.04
C ASN A 132 -9.56 -1.51 9.22
N LEU A 133 -9.21 -2.73 9.61
CA LEU A 133 -9.75 -3.45 10.75
C LEU A 133 -8.76 -3.40 11.93
N MET A 134 -9.30 -3.36 13.13
CA MET A 134 -8.53 -3.46 14.37
C MET A 134 -8.47 -4.91 14.86
N SER A 135 -7.58 -5.20 15.81
CA SER A 135 -7.47 -6.53 16.43
C SER A 135 -8.79 -6.99 17.04
N GLU A 136 -9.54 -6.08 17.64
CA GLU A 136 -10.84 -6.35 18.30
C GLU A 136 -11.92 -6.82 17.31
N ASP A 137 -11.83 -6.43 16.03
CA ASP A 137 -12.78 -6.86 14.99
C ASP A 137 -12.73 -8.39 14.75
N LEU A 138 -11.68 -9.06 15.21
CA LEU A 138 -11.59 -10.53 15.17
C LEU A 138 -12.70 -11.20 16.01
N LEU A 139 -13.24 -10.52 17.01
CA LEU A 139 -14.37 -11.02 17.81
C LEU A 139 -15.68 -11.04 17.01
N LEU A 140 -15.82 -10.18 16.01
CA LEU A 140 -17.00 -10.16 15.14
C LEU A 140 -17.10 -11.45 14.30
N ALA A 141 -15.96 -12.05 13.96
CA ALA A 141 -15.93 -13.33 13.25
C ALA A 141 -16.29 -14.51 14.15
N ALA A 142 -15.74 -14.56 15.36
CA ALA A 142 -16.08 -15.54 16.39
C ALA A 142 -15.52 -15.08 17.75
N ASP A 143 -16.35 -15.09 18.79
CA ASP A 143 -15.88 -14.93 20.17
C ASP A 143 -15.31 -16.27 20.65
N SER A 144 -14.05 -16.49 20.35
CA SER A 144 -13.32 -17.69 20.71
C SER A 144 -12.05 -17.34 21.48
N GLN A 145 -11.62 -18.23 22.37
CA GLN A 145 -10.37 -18.05 23.10
C GLN A 145 -9.18 -17.82 22.15
N LYS A 146 -9.19 -18.45 20.97
CA LYS A 146 -8.15 -18.24 19.96
C LYS A 146 -8.08 -16.79 19.48
N ASN A 147 -9.25 -16.19 19.20
CA ASN A 147 -9.31 -14.80 18.76
C ASN A 147 -8.94 -13.83 19.88
N GLN A 148 -9.35 -14.11 21.12
CA GLN A 148 -8.93 -13.33 22.28
C GLN A 148 -7.41 -13.34 22.46
N GLU A 149 -6.76 -14.49 22.31
CA GLU A 149 -5.30 -14.58 22.37
C GLU A 149 -4.63 -13.85 21.19
N LEU A 150 -5.20 -13.89 19.97
CA LEU A 150 -4.71 -13.12 18.83
C LEU A 150 -4.79 -11.60 19.10
N ILE A 151 -5.88 -11.14 19.72
CA ILE A 151 -6.02 -9.73 20.12
C ILE A 151 -4.91 -9.36 21.09
N HIS A 152 -4.68 -10.14 22.15
CA HIS A 152 -3.57 -9.88 23.09
C HIS A 152 -2.20 -9.83 22.41
N ILE A 153 -1.98 -10.70 21.42
CA ILE A 153 -0.74 -10.69 20.64
C ILE A 153 -0.63 -9.40 19.82
N PHE A 154 -1.70 -9.02 19.13
CA PHE A 154 -1.66 -7.82 18.27
C PHE A 154 -1.59 -6.53 19.07
N ASP A 155 -2.31 -6.41 20.17
CA ASP A 155 -2.23 -5.23 21.05
C ASP A 155 -0.80 -5.05 21.59
N ALA A 156 -0.17 -6.12 22.06
CA ALA A 156 1.22 -6.08 22.52
C ALA A 156 2.19 -5.76 21.36
N PHE A 157 1.90 -6.26 20.16
CA PHE A 157 2.70 -5.99 18.97
C PHE A 157 2.57 -4.53 18.54
N GLU A 158 1.37 -3.98 18.50
CA GLU A 158 1.11 -2.57 18.14
C GLU A 158 1.73 -1.61 19.15
N TYR A 159 1.67 -1.93 20.42
CA TYR A 159 2.37 -1.15 21.44
C TYR A 159 3.87 -1.04 21.19
N GLN A 160 4.52 -2.15 20.81
CA GLN A 160 5.93 -2.12 20.43
C GLN A 160 6.17 -1.44 19.08
N LEU A 161 5.27 -1.66 18.13
CA LEU A 161 5.33 -1.08 16.79
C LEU A 161 5.19 0.45 16.83
N GLY A 162 4.47 1.01 17.82
CA GLY A 162 4.31 2.46 17.98
C GLY A 162 5.62 3.23 18.14
N GLN A 163 6.75 2.56 18.39
CA GLN A 163 8.10 3.15 18.37
C GLN A 163 8.67 3.28 16.95
N PHE A 164 8.04 2.66 15.95
CA PHE A 164 8.46 2.67 14.56
C PHE A 164 7.35 3.29 13.71
N SER A 165 7.69 3.75 12.51
CA SER A 165 6.70 4.14 11.52
C SER A 165 6.27 2.88 10.77
N ASN A 166 5.03 2.49 10.95
CA ASN A 166 4.38 1.44 10.14
C ASN A 166 3.16 2.03 9.43
N ASP A 167 3.19 3.34 9.19
CA ASP A 167 2.09 4.02 8.54
C ASP A 167 1.88 3.38 7.16
N ASN A 168 0.66 2.97 6.91
CA ASN A 168 0.22 2.63 5.56
C ASN A 168 0.35 3.92 4.72
N LYS A 169 1.48 4.07 4.03
CA LYS A 169 1.77 5.30 3.25
C LYS A 169 0.66 5.68 2.29
N LEU A 170 -0.06 4.68 1.77
CA LEU A 170 -1.20 4.94 0.92
C LEU A 170 -2.37 5.54 1.71
N GLN A 171 -2.64 5.06 2.93
CA GLN A 171 -3.69 5.62 3.78
C GLN A 171 -3.35 7.06 4.20
N VAL A 172 -2.12 7.29 4.66
CA VAL A 172 -1.65 8.65 5.00
C VAL A 172 -1.77 9.60 3.80
N PHE A 173 -1.43 9.12 2.60
CA PHE A 173 -1.59 9.89 1.37
C PHE A 173 -3.06 10.19 1.05
N ILE A 174 -3.95 9.22 1.23
CA ILE A 174 -5.40 9.41 1.05
C ILE A 174 -5.93 10.43 2.07
N ASP A 175 -5.54 10.30 3.34
CA ASP A 175 -5.96 11.21 4.40
C ASP A 175 -5.47 12.65 4.13
N SER A 176 -4.24 12.80 3.64
CA SER A 176 -3.71 14.12 3.23
C SER A 176 -4.47 14.73 2.03
N ILE A 177 -4.99 13.90 1.13
CA ILE A 177 -5.87 14.39 0.05
C ILE A 177 -7.22 14.82 0.63
N VAL A 178 -7.83 14.02 1.49
CA VAL A 178 -9.13 14.30 2.11
C VAL A 178 -9.07 15.57 2.97
N ASN A 179 -7.94 15.83 3.61
CA ASN A 179 -7.69 17.01 4.44
C ASN A 179 -7.21 18.24 3.63
N ASP A 180 -7.22 18.19 2.29
CA ASP A 180 -6.75 19.25 1.38
C ASP A 180 -5.28 19.67 1.52
N GLU A 181 -4.44 18.85 2.19
CA GLU A 181 -3.02 19.15 2.42
C GLU A 181 -2.18 19.05 1.12
N LEU A 182 -2.64 18.28 0.14
CA LEU A 182 -1.96 18.04 -1.14
C LEU A 182 -2.62 18.73 -2.34
N THR A 183 -3.65 19.53 -2.13
CA THR A 183 -4.44 20.16 -3.21
C THR A 183 -3.56 20.97 -4.17
N GLU A 184 -2.64 21.80 -3.67
CA GLU A 184 -1.72 22.57 -4.51
C GLU A 184 -0.74 21.67 -5.27
N ALA A 185 -0.24 20.61 -4.62
CA ALA A 185 0.72 19.70 -5.24
C ALA A 185 0.09 18.84 -6.34
N LEU A 186 -1.20 18.53 -6.22
CA LEU A 186 -1.93 17.66 -7.14
C LEU A 186 -2.60 18.40 -8.30
N GLN A 187 -2.78 19.72 -8.22
CA GLN A 187 -3.58 20.47 -9.21
C GLN A 187 -3.05 20.37 -10.65
N ASP A 188 -1.74 20.12 -10.82
CA ASP A 188 -1.11 19.97 -12.13
C ASP A 188 -1.07 18.53 -12.64
N TYR A 189 -1.55 17.58 -11.83
CA TYR A 189 -1.52 16.17 -12.15
C TYR A 189 -2.91 15.63 -12.52
N ILE A 190 -2.92 14.69 -13.46
CA ILE A 190 -4.09 13.88 -13.81
C ILE A 190 -3.73 12.42 -13.60
N LEU A 191 -4.65 11.68 -12.99
CA LEU A 191 -4.55 10.24 -12.78
C LEU A 191 -5.38 9.54 -13.87
N ILE A 192 -4.77 8.63 -14.62
CA ILE A 192 -5.38 7.80 -15.65
C ILE A 192 -5.23 6.33 -15.30
#